data_180cee86ee5f70afeabef366c3307d96
#
_entry.id   180cee86ee5f70afeabef366c3307d96
#
_cell.length_a   1.000
_cell.length_b   1.000
_cell.length_c   1.000
_cell.angle_alpha   90.00
_cell.angle_beta   90.00
_cell.angle_gamma   90.00
#
_symmetry.space_group_name_H-M   'P 1'
#
loop_
_entity.id
_entity.type
_entity.pdbx_description
1 polymer ?
#
loop_
_entity_poly.entity_id
_entity_poly.type
_entity_poly.pdbx_seq_one_letter_code
_entity_poly.pdbx_strand_id
1 'polypeptide(L)'
;MSEINWSHDGRRITLPVRILRADNPFDLTFLDAVALVDIGATVSGIDQSIAEKLGLESLGKRPLQSAQGLGHTERYMFRIGLMPDGSDQASLPFIFDACYGFSLTGSEHFTALIGMDILRQCDFAIDRQSRCRLVFG
;
A
#
# COMPACT_ATOMS: atom_id res chain seq x y z
N MET A 1 -19.22 -5.72 -3.88
CA MET A 1 -17.89 -5.98 -3.30
C MET A 1 -16.93 -6.46 -4.36
N SER A 2 -15.69 -6.06 -4.24
CA SER A 2 -14.63 -6.44 -5.16
C SER A 2 -13.66 -7.38 -4.46
N GLU A 3 -12.90 -8.16 -5.24
CA GLU A 3 -11.90 -9.05 -4.68
C GLU A 3 -10.69 -9.21 -5.58
N ILE A 4 -9.58 -9.57 -4.94
CA ILE A 4 -8.35 -9.97 -5.58
C ILE A 4 -7.95 -11.33 -5.02
N ASN A 5 -7.62 -12.26 -5.92
CA ASN A 5 -7.10 -13.58 -5.57
C ASN A 5 -5.72 -13.74 -6.19
N TRP A 6 -4.75 -14.15 -5.39
CA TRP A 6 -3.38 -14.36 -5.87
C TRP A 6 -2.65 -15.36 -4.99
N SER A 7 -1.43 -15.71 -5.37
CA SER A 7 -0.60 -16.61 -4.57
C SER A 7 0.65 -15.88 -4.08
N HIS A 8 1.10 -16.20 -2.89
CA HIS A 8 2.37 -15.71 -2.37
C HIS A 8 3.51 -16.72 -2.64
N ASP A 9 4.75 -16.26 -2.44
CA ASP A 9 5.95 -17.04 -2.75
C ASP A 9 6.49 -17.86 -1.56
N GLY A 10 5.76 -17.92 -0.46
CA GLY A 10 6.18 -18.58 0.77
C GLY A 10 7.05 -17.74 1.68
N ARG A 11 7.46 -16.54 1.25
CA ARG A 11 8.32 -15.64 2.03
C ARG A 11 7.60 -14.39 2.45
N ARG A 12 6.88 -13.77 1.54
CA ARG A 12 6.15 -12.52 1.78
C ARG A 12 4.90 -12.48 0.94
N ILE A 13 3.94 -11.70 1.40
CA ILE A 13 2.69 -11.50 0.66
C ILE A 13 2.77 -10.11 0.04
N THR A 14 2.82 -10.06 -1.29
CA THR A 14 2.86 -8.82 -2.05
C THR A 14 1.75 -8.80 -3.08
N LEU A 15 1.29 -7.61 -3.42
CA LEU A 15 0.35 -7.44 -4.52
C LEU A 15 0.56 -6.10 -5.22
N PRO A 16 0.25 -6.02 -6.53
CA PRO A 16 0.30 -4.76 -7.26
C PRO A 16 -0.74 -3.78 -6.76
N VAL A 17 -0.34 -2.53 -6.61
CA VAL A 17 -1.22 -1.43 -6.19
C VAL A 17 -0.93 -0.20 -7.02
N ARG A 18 -1.81 0.78 -6.95
CA ARG A 18 -1.57 2.12 -7.49
C ARG A 18 -1.49 3.12 -6.34
N ILE A 19 -0.53 4.02 -6.43
CA ILE A 19 -0.36 5.09 -5.45
C ILE A 19 -0.75 6.41 -6.12
N LEU A 20 -1.61 7.17 -5.44
CA LEU A 20 -2.15 8.42 -5.95
C LEU A 20 -1.91 9.54 -4.92
N ARG A 21 -1.85 10.77 -5.43
CA ARG A 21 -1.85 11.95 -4.56
C ARG A 21 -3.19 12.06 -3.83
N ALA A 22 -3.16 12.66 -2.64
CA ALA A 22 -4.36 12.81 -1.81
C ALA A 22 -4.90 14.24 -1.76
N ASP A 23 -4.18 15.20 -2.34
CA ASP A 23 -4.54 16.62 -2.27
C ASP A 23 -5.70 17.01 -3.21
N ASN A 24 -5.99 16.18 -4.20
CA ASN A 24 -7.11 16.41 -5.12
C ASN A 24 -7.80 15.07 -5.41
N PRO A 25 -9.03 14.85 -4.92
CA PRO A 25 -9.73 13.58 -5.10
C PRO A 25 -10.09 13.28 -6.56
N PHE A 26 -10.08 14.29 -7.43
CA PHE A 26 -10.35 14.12 -8.85
C PHE A 26 -9.09 13.83 -9.67
N ASP A 27 -7.92 13.93 -9.07
CA ASP A 27 -6.67 13.59 -9.73
C ASP A 27 -6.45 12.09 -9.64
N LEU A 28 -6.54 11.41 -10.78
CA LEU A 28 -6.37 9.97 -10.89
C LEU A 28 -5.00 9.57 -11.42
N THR A 29 -4.08 10.52 -11.51
CA THR A 29 -2.68 10.23 -11.83
C THR A 29 -2.09 9.31 -10.78
N PHE A 30 -1.43 8.25 -11.22
CA PHE A 30 -0.92 7.20 -10.34
C PHE A 30 0.47 6.74 -10.72
N LEU A 31 1.14 6.10 -9.77
CA LEU A 31 2.31 5.27 -10.01
C LEU A 31 1.99 3.85 -9.59
N ASP A 32 2.43 2.90 -10.41
CA ASP A 32 2.35 1.49 -10.05
C ASP A 32 3.38 1.18 -8.96
N ALA A 33 2.99 0.35 -8.03
CA ALA A 33 3.85 -0.11 -6.96
C ALA A 33 3.54 -1.57 -6.63
N VAL A 34 4.47 -2.22 -5.97
CA VAL A 34 4.26 -3.54 -5.37
C VAL A 34 4.21 -3.34 -3.86
N ALA A 35 3.09 -3.71 -3.25
CA ALA A 35 2.88 -3.52 -1.82
C ALA A 35 3.11 -4.80 -1.05
N LEU A 36 3.85 -4.70 0.06
CA LEU A 36 3.89 -5.74 1.08
C LEU A 36 2.62 -5.66 1.92
N VAL A 37 1.91 -6.77 2.06
CA VAL A 37 0.76 -6.87 2.96
C VAL A 37 1.27 -7.21 4.35
N ASP A 38 1.10 -6.28 5.30
CA ASP A 38 1.70 -6.40 6.64
C ASP A 38 0.66 -6.11 7.72
N ILE A 39 0.11 -7.17 8.29
CA ILE A 39 -0.87 -7.08 9.37
C ILE A 39 -0.25 -6.56 10.68
N GLY A 40 1.08 -6.59 10.79
CA GLY A 40 1.80 -6.06 11.96
C GLY A 40 2.05 -4.56 11.90
N ALA A 41 1.85 -3.92 10.75
CA ALA A 41 2.01 -2.48 10.60
C ALA A 41 0.69 -1.76 10.88
N THR A 42 0.75 -0.73 11.71
CA THR A 42 -0.44 0.07 12.05
C THR A 42 -0.87 0.95 10.88
N VAL A 43 0.09 1.48 10.15
CA VAL A 43 -0.15 2.40 9.02
C VAL A 43 0.60 1.92 7.78
N SER A 44 0.08 2.32 6.63
CA SER A 44 0.69 2.04 5.33
C SER A 44 1.90 2.93 5.07
N GLY A 45 2.70 2.57 4.09
CA GLY A 45 3.89 3.31 3.72
C GLY A 45 4.16 3.24 2.21
N ILE A 46 4.99 4.16 1.73
CA ILE A 46 5.46 4.18 0.35
C ILE A 46 6.96 4.44 0.33
N ASP A 47 7.62 3.92 -0.70
CA ASP A 47 9.03 4.17 -0.89
C ASP A 47 9.28 5.67 -1.14
N GLN A 48 10.41 6.17 -0.65
CA GLN A 48 10.81 7.56 -0.81
C GLN A 48 10.79 7.97 -2.29
N SER A 49 11.20 7.08 -3.18
CA SER A 49 11.22 7.36 -4.62
C SER A 49 9.83 7.61 -5.20
N ILE A 50 8.81 6.93 -4.68
CA ILE A 50 7.42 7.15 -5.10
C ILE A 50 6.92 8.51 -4.63
N ALA A 51 7.21 8.87 -3.38
CA ALA A 51 6.86 10.19 -2.85
C ALA A 51 7.48 11.30 -3.69
N GLU A 52 8.74 11.16 -4.06
CA GLU A 52 9.45 12.12 -4.91
C GLU A 52 8.84 12.23 -6.31
N LYS A 53 8.57 11.11 -6.95
CA LYS A 53 7.98 11.07 -8.31
C LYS A 53 6.58 11.65 -8.34
N LEU A 54 5.78 11.47 -7.30
CA LEU A 54 4.46 12.07 -7.17
C LEU A 54 4.50 13.52 -6.69
N GLY A 55 5.67 14.02 -6.30
CA GLY A 55 5.82 15.39 -5.81
C GLY A 55 5.13 15.62 -4.47
N LEU A 56 5.08 14.61 -3.61
CA LEU A 56 4.45 14.74 -2.30
C LEU A 56 5.33 15.55 -1.36
N GLU A 57 4.71 16.44 -0.60
CA GLU A 57 5.39 17.19 0.44
C GLU A 57 5.46 16.36 1.72
N SER A 58 6.61 16.38 2.38
CA SER A 58 6.78 15.75 3.68
C SER A 58 5.92 16.47 4.72
N LEU A 59 5.20 15.69 5.51
CA LEU A 59 4.44 16.18 6.66
C LEU A 59 5.29 16.23 7.94
N GLY A 60 6.61 16.06 7.77
CA GLY A 60 7.57 16.03 8.86
C GLY A 60 7.98 14.63 9.23
N LYS A 61 9.01 14.53 10.06
CA LYS A 61 9.53 13.25 10.55
C LYS A 61 8.75 12.83 11.79
N ARG A 62 8.47 11.54 11.87
CA ARG A 62 7.80 10.92 13.02
C ARG A 62 8.58 9.71 13.49
N PRO A 63 8.54 9.39 14.79
CA PRO A 63 9.14 8.16 15.29
C PRO A 63 8.48 6.93 14.66
N LEU A 64 9.29 5.93 14.34
CA LEU A 64 8.81 4.64 13.86
C LEU A 64 9.46 3.54 14.68
N GLN A 65 8.64 2.76 15.39
CA GLN A 65 9.08 1.57 16.11
C GLN A 65 9.12 0.41 15.14
N SER A 66 10.26 -0.26 15.04
CA SER A 66 10.46 -1.43 14.20
C SER A 66 11.21 -2.51 14.96
N ALA A 67 11.42 -3.67 14.31
CA ALA A 67 12.20 -4.76 14.88
C ALA A 67 13.66 -4.38 15.13
N GLN A 68 14.19 -3.39 14.42
CA GLN A 68 15.54 -2.86 14.62
C GLN A 68 15.60 -1.74 15.66
N GLY A 69 14.47 -1.39 16.28
CA GLY A 69 14.39 -0.35 17.31
C GLY A 69 13.58 0.86 16.86
N LEU A 70 13.82 2.00 17.52
CA LEU A 70 13.14 3.26 17.25
C LEU A 70 13.96 4.07 16.24
N GLY A 71 13.32 4.45 15.15
CA GLY A 71 13.87 5.35 14.14
C GLY A 71 12.92 6.51 13.84
N HIS A 72 13.31 7.34 12.90
CA HIS A 72 12.48 8.44 12.39
C HIS A 72 12.31 8.28 10.90
N THR A 73 11.11 8.53 10.43
CA THR A 73 10.78 8.47 9.00
C THR A 73 9.89 9.65 8.63
N GLU A 74 9.97 10.08 7.40
CA GLU A 74 9.09 11.11 6.90
C GLU A 74 7.69 10.56 6.72
N ARG A 75 6.69 11.44 6.89
CA ARG A 75 5.28 11.10 6.73
C ARG A 75 4.75 11.80 5.49
N TYR A 76 3.87 11.10 4.79
CA TYR A 76 3.22 11.60 3.59
C TYR A 76 1.74 11.27 3.64
N MET A 77 0.94 12.10 2.97
CA MET A 77 -0.46 11.77 2.70
C MET A 77 -0.57 11.27 1.26
N PHE A 78 -1.18 10.11 1.08
CA PHE A 78 -1.36 9.50 -0.23
C PHE A 78 -2.59 8.60 -0.21
N ARG A 79 -3.03 8.19 -1.40
CA ARG A 79 -4.12 7.22 -1.54
C ARG A 79 -3.59 5.93 -2.17
N ILE A 80 -4.19 4.82 -1.78
CA ILE A 80 -3.87 3.51 -2.36
C ILE A 80 -5.08 3.05 -3.15
N GLY A 81 -4.85 2.60 -4.38
CA GLY A 81 -5.85 2.00 -5.25
C GLY A 81 -5.54 0.53 -5.49
N LEU A 82 -6.59 -0.28 -5.46
CA LEU A 82 -6.52 -1.71 -5.75
C LEU A 82 -7.29 -2.02 -7.02
N MET A 83 -6.72 -2.90 -7.86
CA MET A 83 -7.34 -3.34 -9.10
C MET A 83 -8.04 -4.68 -8.84
N PRO A 84 -9.38 -4.72 -8.82
CA PRO A 84 -10.10 -5.99 -8.66
C PRO A 84 -9.77 -6.97 -9.77
N ASP A 85 -9.95 -8.26 -9.48
CA ASP A 85 -9.82 -9.31 -10.50
C ASP A 85 -10.71 -9.00 -11.70
N GLY A 86 -10.20 -9.29 -12.88
CA GLY A 86 -10.89 -8.99 -14.14
C GLY A 86 -10.67 -7.57 -14.66
N SER A 87 -9.93 -6.73 -13.94
CA SER A 87 -9.58 -5.39 -14.39
C SER A 87 -8.51 -5.43 -15.47
N ASP A 88 -8.48 -4.39 -16.31
CA ASP A 88 -7.42 -4.14 -17.29
C ASP A 88 -6.74 -2.79 -17.01
N GLN A 89 -5.80 -2.40 -17.86
CA GLN A 89 -5.05 -1.14 -17.69
C GLN A 89 -5.94 0.10 -17.72
N ALA A 90 -7.08 0.04 -18.40
CA ALA A 90 -8.01 1.16 -18.52
C ALA A 90 -9.03 1.20 -17.39
N SER A 91 -9.11 0.16 -16.58
CA SER A 91 -10.07 0.10 -15.47
C SER A 91 -9.68 1.08 -14.36
N LEU A 92 -10.69 1.63 -13.69
CA LEU A 92 -10.47 2.44 -12.49
C LEU A 92 -10.20 1.55 -11.29
N PRO A 93 -9.21 1.89 -10.46
CA PRO A 93 -9.00 1.17 -9.21
C PRO A 93 -10.10 1.49 -8.19
N PHE A 94 -10.25 0.61 -7.22
CA PHE A 94 -10.93 0.97 -5.98
C PHE A 94 -9.94 1.76 -5.12
N ILE A 95 -10.28 2.99 -4.79
CA ILE A 95 -9.38 3.92 -4.09
C ILE A 95 -9.85 4.08 -2.66
N PHE A 96 -8.98 3.74 -1.71
CA PHE A 96 -9.26 3.96 -0.29
C PHE A 96 -9.08 5.43 0.07
N ASP A 97 -9.66 5.83 1.20
CA ASP A 97 -9.43 7.15 1.77
C ASP A 97 -7.93 7.39 2.03
N ALA A 98 -7.56 8.66 2.10
CA ALA A 98 -6.16 9.03 2.25
C ALA A 98 -5.51 8.41 3.48
N CYS A 99 -4.28 7.94 3.30
CA CYS A 99 -3.43 7.43 4.36
C CYS A 99 -2.45 8.50 4.81
N TYR A 100 -2.18 8.56 6.11
CA TYR A 100 -1.03 9.27 6.67
C TYR A 100 0.06 8.25 6.93
N GLY A 101 0.85 7.97 5.91
CA GLY A 101 1.80 6.89 5.95
C GLY A 101 3.25 7.35 6.11
N PHE A 102 4.15 6.38 6.16
CA PHE A 102 5.56 6.63 6.37
C PHE A 102 6.37 6.29 5.12
N SER A 103 7.59 6.84 5.04
CA SER A 103 8.51 6.52 3.96
C SER A 103 9.28 5.23 4.24
N LEU A 104 9.41 4.42 3.19
CA LEU A 104 10.22 3.21 3.19
C LEU A 104 11.50 3.47 2.42
N THR A 105 12.56 2.75 2.75
CA THR A 105 13.81 2.79 2.01
C THR A 105 14.43 1.40 1.94
N GLY A 106 15.11 1.13 0.83
CA GLY A 106 16.01 -0.01 0.72
C GLY A 106 15.40 -1.37 0.51
N SER A 107 14.12 -1.48 0.19
CA SER A 107 13.56 -2.78 -0.18
C SER A 107 13.71 -3.04 -1.67
N GLU A 108 14.19 -4.24 -2.02
CA GLU A 108 14.27 -4.71 -3.40
C GLU A 108 12.97 -5.37 -3.87
N HIS A 109 12.06 -5.72 -2.95
CA HIS A 109 10.93 -6.59 -3.25
C HIS A 109 9.59 -5.87 -3.25
N PHE A 110 9.51 -4.70 -2.62
CA PHE A 110 8.29 -3.91 -2.58
C PHE A 110 8.62 -2.43 -2.45
N THR A 111 7.71 -1.59 -2.95
CA THR A 111 7.85 -0.13 -2.92
C THR A 111 6.69 0.53 -2.17
N ALA A 112 5.81 -0.27 -1.62
CA ALA A 112 4.72 0.18 -0.76
C ALA A 112 4.47 -0.86 0.32
N LEU A 113 3.71 -0.46 1.35
CA LEU A 113 3.32 -1.36 2.42
C LEU A 113 1.87 -1.07 2.78
N ILE A 114 1.05 -2.11 2.82
CA ILE A 114 -0.34 -2.03 3.23
C ILE A 114 -0.42 -2.45 4.69
N GLY A 115 -0.76 -1.53 5.57
CA GLY A 115 -0.92 -1.77 6.99
C GLY A 115 -2.37 -1.89 7.40
N MET A 116 -2.60 -1.89 8.71
CA MET A 116 -3.94 -2.08 9.28
C MET A 116 -4.89 -0.93 8.98
N ASP A 117 -4.40 0.26 8.66
CA ASP A 117 -5.24 1.38 8.22
C ASP A 117 -6.08 1.04 6.98
N ILE A 118 -5.55 0.20 6.09
CA ILE A 118 -6.27 -0.33 4.92
C ILE A 118 -6.91 -1.68 5.23
N LEU A 119 -6.14 -2.61 5.81
CA LEU A 119 -6.58 -4.00 5.99
C LEU A 119 -7.81 -4.13 6.89
N ARG A 120 -7.99 -3.23 7.84
CA ARG A 120 -9.19 -3.21 8.69
C ARG A 120 -10.48 -2.90 7.92
N GLN A 121 -10.36 -2.42 6.68
CA GLN A 121 -11.49 -2.15 5.79
C GLN A 121 -11.75 -3.30 4.83
N CYS A 122 -11.00 -4.39 4.95
CA CYS A 122 -11.03 -5.53 4.04
C CYS A 122 -11.22 -6.83 4.80
N ASP A 123 -11.64 -7.86 4.06
CA ASP A 123 -11.53 -9.23 4.52
C ASP A 123 -10.32 -9.86 3.84
N PHE A 124 -9.38 -10.35 4.63
CA PHE A 124 -8.14 -10.94 4.12
C PHE A 124 -7.99 -12.36 4.61
N ALA A 125 -7.72 -13.28 3.68
CA ALA A 125 -7.56 -14.69 3.98
C ALA A 125 -6.35 -15.28 3.27
N ILE A 126 -5.68 -16.21 3.95
CA ILE A 126 -4.56 -17.00 3.43
C ILE A 126 -4.90 -18.47 3.67
N ASP A 127 -4.73 -19.31 2.67
CA ASP A 127 -4.92 -20.74 2.85
C ASP A 127 -3.60 -21.51 2.85
N ARG A 128 -3.68 -22.83 3.08
CA ARG A 128 -2.50 -23.69 3.17
C ARG A 128 -1.82 -23.95 1.83
N GLN A 129 -2.46 -23.60 0.72
CA GLN A 129 -1.89 -23.72 -0.62
C GLN A 129 -1.27 -22.43 -1.11
N SER A 130 -0.90 -21.53 -0.19
CA SER A 130 -0.28 -20.22 -0.48
C SER A 130 -1.19 -19.26 -1.26
N ARG A 131 -2.50 -19.48 -1.23
CA ARG A 131 -3.47 -18.61 -1.91
C ARG A 131 -3.92 -17.52 -0.95
N CYS A 132 -3.97 -16.30 -1.49
CA CYS A 132 -4.44 -15.12 -0.77
C CYS A 132 -5.73 -14.61 -1.40
N ARG A 133 -6.63 -14.08 -0.58
CA ARG A 133 -7.86 -13.44 -1.04
C ARG A 133 -8.06 -12.17 -0.23
N LEU A 134 -8.32 -11.08 -0.93
CA LEU A 134 -8.64 -9.77 -0.33
C LEU A 134 -9.97 -9.31 -0.89
N VAL A 135 -10.93 -9.03 0.00
CA VAL A 135 -12.27 -8.55 -0.37
C VAL A 135 -12.44 -7.14 0.20
N PHE A 136 -12.94 -6.22 -0.63
CA PHE A 136 -13.04 -4.81 -0.29
C PHE A 136 -14.17 -4.13 -1.07
N GLY A 137 -14.53 -2.93 -0.65
CA GLY A 137 -15.54 -2.13 -1.34
C GLY A 137 -16.94 -2.12 -0.72
#